data_f986c64b3b181d5a8e69f759631899dc
#
_entry.id   f986c64b3b181d5a8e69f759631899dc
#
_cell.length_a   1.000
_cell.length_b   1.000
_cell.length_c   1.000
_cell.angle_alpha   90.00
_cell.angle_beta   90.00
_cell.angle_gamma   90.00
#
_symmetry.space_group_name_H-M   'P 1'
#
loop_
_entity.id
_entity.type
_entity.pdbx_description
1 polymer ?
#
loop_
_entity_poly.entity_id
_entity_poly.type
_entity_poly.pdbx_seq_one_letter_code
_entity_poly.pdbx_strand_id
1 'polypeptide(L)'
;MSKSFNIVQNEVNELPNNIEAEQSVIGSILISNEIFDEINIIVNSKNFYDPMHQKIFSAIEKLIYSGMLANPITLKNYFEDEKDDLNVPEYLVKITKFSTSSRQAIEYSKIIFSKSEKKCLQKY
;
A
#
# COMPACT_ATOMS: atom_id res chain seq x y z
N MET A 1 -12.99 32.43 -2.36
CA MET A 1 -12.84 31.79 -2.41
C MET A 1 -12.15 30.79 -1.98
N SER A 2 -11.35 30.83 -1.59
CA SER A 2 -10.50 29.78 -1.17
C SER A 2 -11.07 28.89 -0.13
N LYS A 3 -12.02 29.25 0.54
CA LYS A 3 -12.52 28.44 1.58
C LYS A 3 -13.09 27.15 1.13
N SER A 4 -13.52 27.05 -0.04
CA SER A 4 -14.19 25.83 -0.43
C SER A 4 -13.24 24.64 -0.48
N PHE A 5 -12.03 24.81 -0.94
CA PHE A 5 -11.17 23.65 -1.03
C PHE A 5 -10.71 23.21 0.33
N ASN A 6 -10.70 24.06 1.27
CA ASN A 6 -10.36 23.63 2.61
C ASN A 6 -11.37 22.66 3.14
N ILE A 7 -12.59 22.89 2.84
CA ILE A 7 -13.65 22.04 3.33
C ILE A 7 -13.49 20.63 2.78
N VAL A 8 -13.23 20.53 1.51
CA VAL A 8 -13.08 19.22 0.90
C VAL A 8 -11.94 18.47 1.51
N GLN A 9 -10.84 19.15 1.72
CA GLN A 9 -9.68 18.50 2.28
C GLN A 9 -9.94 17.97 3.67
N ASN A 10 -10.68 18.72 4.43
CA ASN A 10 -10.98 18.29 5.77
C ASN A 10 -11.77 17.01 5.79
N GLU A 11 -12.69 16.88 4.87
CA GLU A 11 -13.51 15.69 4.82
C GLU A 11 -12.66 14.47 4.52
N VAL A 12 -11.75 14.61 3.58
CA VAL A 12 -10.88 13.52 3.23
C VAL A 12 -10.01 13.13 4.40
N ASN A 13 -9.51 14.12 5.10
CA ASN A 13 -8.61 13.86 6.21
C ASN A 13 -9.28 13.16 7.36
N GLU A 14 -10.57 13.18 7.42
CA GLU A 14 -11.27 12.53 8.51
C GLU A 14 -11.36 11.03 8.32
N LEU A 15 -11.11 10.54 7.12
CA LEU A 15 -11.16 9.10 6.88
C LEU A 15 -9.89 8.45 7.37
N PRO A 16 -10.01 7.29 8.05
CA PRO A 16 -8.83 6.61 8.58
C PRO A 16 -8.13 5.75 7.54
N ASN A 17 -8.03 6.24 6.33
CA ASN A 17 -7.35 5.52 5.28
C ASN A 17 -6.91 6.50 4.20
N ASN A 18 -6.03 6.04 3.36
CA ASN A 18 -5.57 6.82 2.22
C ASN A 18 -5.17 5.82 1.15
N ILE A 19 -6.14 5.47 0.33
CA ILE A 19 -5.95 4.43 -0.68
C ILE A 19 -4.86 4.81 -1.68
N GLU A 20 -4.79 6.08 -2.04
CA GLU A 20 -3.78 6.51 -2.99
C GLU A 20 -2.38 6.32 -2.44
N ALA A 21 -2.21 6.62 -1.16
CA ALA A 21 -0.90 6.41 -0.53
C ALA A 21 -0.56 4.93 -0.51
N GLU A 22 -1.55 4.08 -0.25
CA GLU A 22 -1.32 2.65 -0.24
C GLU A 22 -0.91 2.14 -1.61
N GLN A 23 -1.59 2.61 -2.65
CA GLN A 23 -1.23 2.21 -4.01
C GLN A 23 0.17 2.68 -4.37
N SER A 24 0.53 3.88 -3.97
CA SER A 24 1.86 4.42 -4.27
C SER A 24 2.95 3.64 -3.55
N VAL A 25 2.71 3.29 -2.29
CA VAL A 25 3.72 2.54 -1.55
C VAL A 25 3.93 1.18 -2.17
N ILE A 26 2.84 0.46 -2.44
CA ILE A 26 2.97 -0.86 -3.03
C ILE A 26 3.59 -0.77 -4.41
N GLY A 27 3.12 0.17 -5.22
CA GLY A 27 3.68 0.35 -6.55
C GLY A 27 5.18 0.64 -6.52
N SER A 28 5.59 1.45 -5.56
CA SER A 28 7.01 1.79 -5.44
C SER A 28 7.85 0.57 -5.05
N ILE A 29 7.32 -0.27 -4.18
CA ILE A 29 8.04 -1.49 -3.80
C ILE A 29 8.18 -2.41 -5.01
N LEU A 30 7.12 -2.52 -5.81
CA LEU A 30 7.16 -3.40 -6.97
C LEU A 30 8.17 -2.93 -8.01
N ILE A 31 8.40 -1.64 -8.08
CA ILE A 31 9.39 -1.10 -9.01
C ILE A 31 10.80 -1.22 -8.42
N SER A 32 10.92 -1.04 -7.10
CA SER A 32 12.23 -1.06 -6.45
C SER A 32 12.10 -1.80 -5.12
N ASN A 33 12.41 -3.09 -5.14
CA ASN A 33 12.30 -3.90 -3.92
C ASN A 33 13.21 -3.41 -2.81
N GLU A 34 14.23 -2.65 -3.15
CA GLU A 34 15.22 -2.21 -2.17
C GLU A 34 14.62 -1.37 -1.07
N ILE A 35 13.52 -0.69 -1.35
CA ILE A 35 12.93 0.17 -0.34
C ILE A 35 12.03 -0.59 0.63
N PHE A 36 11.81 -1.88 0.39
CA PHE A 36 10.89 -2.63 1.23
C PHE A 36 11.31 -2.64 2.69
N ASP A 37 12.59 -2.82 2.95
CA ASP A 37 13.03 -2.92 4.35
C ASP A 37 12.75 -1.64 5.12
N GLU A 38 12.98 -0.50 4.50
CA GLU A 38 12.70 0.76 5.16
C GLU A 38 11.22 0.95 5.39
N ILE A 39 10.42 0.58 4.42
CA ILE A 39 8.98 0.71 4.53
C ILE A 39 8.43 -0.22 5.60
N ASN A 40 8.97 -1.44 5.64
CA ASN A 40 8.47 -2.44 6.58
C ASN A 40 8.79 -2.11 8.04
N ILE A 41 9.75 -1.24 8.25
CA ILE A 41 10.00 -0.75 9.61
C ILE A 41 8.84 0.13 10.06
N ILE A 42 8.21 0.81 9.13
CA ILE A 42 7.15 1.76 9.45
C ILE A 42 5.78 1.10 9.46
N VAL A 43 5.50 0.25 8.47
CA VAL A 43 4.19 -0.39 8.35
C VAL A 43 4.34 -1.88 8.12
N ASN A 44 3.26 -2.60 8.46
CA ASN A 44 3.15 -4.01 8.08
C ASN A 44 1.80 -4.18 7.37
N SER A 45 1.51 -5.39 6.95
CA SER A 45 0.31 -5.64 6.15
C SER A 45 -0.96 -5.21 6.86
N LYS A 46 -0.99 -5.31 8.18
CA LYS A 46 -2.20 -4.98 8.91
C LYS A 46 -2.51 -3.49 8.94
N ASN A 47 -1.53 -2.67 8.65
CA ASN A 47 -1.73 -1.22 8.66
C ASN A 47 -2.48 -0.73 7.43
N PHE A 48 -2.51 -1.53 6.37
CA PHE A 48 -3.23 -1.13 5.16
C PHE A 48 -4.72 -1.24 5.38
N TYR A 49 -5.43 -0.29 4.85
CA TYR A 49 -6.88 -0.27 5.00
C TYR A 49 -7.57 -1.25 4.05
N ASP A 50 -7.11 -1.29 2.81
CA ASP A 50 -7.71 -2.13 1.78
C ASP A 50 -7.28 -3.58 1.97
N PRO A 51 -8.22 -4.51 2.14
CA PRO A 51 -7.86 -5.92 2.34
C PRO A 51 -7.01 -6.48 1.21
N MET A 52 -7.23 -6.03 -0.01
CA MET A 52 -6.41 -6.46 -1.12
C MET A 52 -4.98 -6.01 -0.93
N HIS A 53 -4.78 -4.77 -0.48
CA HIS A 53 -3.44 -4.26 -0.24
C HIS A 53 -2.76 -5.02 0.90
N GLN A 54 -3.53 -5.43 1.90
CA GLN A 54 -2.98 -6.24 2.98
C GLN A 54 -2.43 -7.55 2.43
N LYS A 55 -3.19 -8.20 1.55
CA LYS A 55 -2.75 -9.46 0.95
C LYS A 55 -1.52 -9.25 0.09
N ILE A 56 -1.53 -8.20 -0.70
CA ILE A 56 -0.41 -7.93 -1.59
C ILE A 56 0.85 -7.64 -0.79
N PHE A 57 0.75 -6.81 0.23
CA PHE A 57 1.92 -6.48 1.04
C PHE A 57 2.47 -7.72 1.74
N SER A 58 1.59 -8.56 2.25
CA SER A 58 2.00 -9.79 2.90
C SER A 58 2.71 -10.73 1.91
N ALA A 59 2.20 -10.81 0.69
CA ALA A 59 2.82 -11.63 -0.33
C ALA A 59 4.18 -11.08 -0.72
N ILE A 60 4.30 -9.77 -0.82
CA ILE A 60 5.58 -9.14 -1.12
C ILE A 60 6.59 -9.49 -0.04
N GLU A 61 6.18 -9.41 1.20
CA GLU A 61 7.05 -9.73 2.32
C GLU A 61 7.56 -11.16 2.22
N LYS A 62 6.67 -12.09 1.95
CA LYS A 62 7.06 -13.50 1.87
C LYS A 62 8.02 -13.75 0.71
N LEU A 63 7.78 -13.11 -0.42
CA LEU A 63 8.67 -13.29 -1.56
C LEU A 63 10.05 -12.74 -1.26
N ILE A 64 10.12 -11.55 -0.72
CA ILE A 64 11.40 -10.91 -0.47
C ILE A 64 12.18 -11.67 0.59
N TYR A 65 11.51 -12.13 1.64
CA TYR A 65 12.18 -12.87 2.69
C TYR A 65 12.66 -14.24 2.23
N SER A 66 12.08 -14.77 1.16
CA SER A 66 12.57 -16.04 0.62
C SER A 66 13.60 -15.80 -0.48
N GLY A 67 14.05 -14.57 -0.66
CA GLY A 67 15.10 -14.28 -1.61
C GLY A 67 14.64 -14.07 -3.03
N MET A 68 13.36 -13.86 -3.23
CA MET A 68 12.80 -13.67 -4.56
C MET A 68 12.43 -12.22 -4.78
N LEU A 69 12.42 -11.82 -6.04
CA LEU A 69 11.94 -10.49 -6.38
C LEU A 69 10.43 -10.45 -6.28
N ALA A 70 9.93 -9.34 -5.81
CA ALA A 70 8.49 -9.11 -5.76
C ALA A 70 8.13 -8.14 -6.89
N ASN A 71 7.44 -8.65 -7.88
CA ASN A 71 6.96 -7.83 -9.00
C ASN A 71 5.65 -8.41 -9.49
N PRO A 72 4.99 -7.77 -10.46
CA PRO A 72 3.67 -8.28 -10.88
C PRO A 72 3.71 -9.72 -11.37
N ILE A 73 4.82 -10.16 -11.94
CA ILE A 73 4.89 -11.53 -12.45
C ILE A 73 5.00 -12.53 -11.33
N THR A 74 5.90 -12.29 -10.38
CA THR A 74 6.06 -13.25 -9.27
C THR A 74 4.81 -13.24 -8.39
N LEU A 75 4.19 -12.09 -8.21
CA LEU A 75 2.97 -12.03 -7.43
C LEU A 75 1.81 -12.71 -8.13
N LYS A 76 1.79 -12.64 -9.46
CA LYS A 76 0.76 -13.35 -10.21
C LYS A 76 0.85 -14.83 -9.90
N ASN A 77 2.06 -15.39 -9.92
CA ASN A 77 2.23 -16.79 -9.60
C ASN A 77 1.85 -17.09 -8.17
N TYR A 78 2.17 -16.19 -7.28
CA TYR A 78 1.84 -16.37 -5.88
C TYR A 78 0.34 -16.48 -5.65
N PHE A 79 -0.44 -15.69 -6.39
CA PHE A 79 -1.89 -15.67 -6.24
C PHE A 79 -2.60 -16.63 -7.18
N GLU A 80 -1.86 -17.41 -7.93
CA GLU A 80 -2.46 -18.25 -8.94
C GLU A 80 -3.40 -19.28 -8.34
N ASP A 81 -3.08 -19.76 -7.15
CA ASP A 81 -3.90 -20.77 -6.50
C ASP A 81 -5.10 -20.18 -5.80
N GLU A 82 -5.17 -18.87 -5.68
CA GLU A 82 -6.28 -18.24 -5.00
C GLU A 82 -7.43 -18.04 -5.97
N LYS A 83 -8.58 -18.41 -5.52
CA LYS A 83 -9.78 -18.30 -6.35
C LYS A 83 -10.47 -16.98 -6.08
N ASP A 84 -9.74 -15.92 -6.31
CA ASP A 84 -10.30 -14.59 -6.16
C ASP A 84 -10.86 -14.14 -7.49
N ASP A 85 -12.01 -13.52 -7.44
CA ASP A 85 -12.60 -12.95 -8.63
C ASP A 85 -11.85 -11.72 -9.09
N LEU A 86 -11.03 -11.18 -8.21
CA LEU A 86 -10.30 -9.97 -8.52
C LEU A 86 -9.16 -10.26 -9.47
N ASN A 87 -9.00 -9.40 -10.44
CA ASN A 87 -7.91 -9.55 -11.40
C ASN A 87 -6.65 -8.94 -10.80
N VAL A 88 -6.04 -9.69 -9.90
CA VAL A 88 -4.86 -9.21 -9.18
C VAL A 88 -3.71 -8.85 -10.12
N PRO A 89 -3.36 -9.69 -11.11
CA PRO A 89 -2.26 -9.32 -11.99
C PRO A 89 -2.45 -8.00 -12.69
N GLU A 90 -3.66 -7.76 -13.16
CA GLU A 90 -3.96 -6.51 -13.86
C GLU A 90 -3.84 -5.34 -12.91
N TYR A 91 -4.34 -5.53 -11.71
CA TYR A 91 -4.28 -4.48 -10.70
C TYR A 91 -2.83 -4.17 -10.32
N LEU A 92 -1.99 -5.19 -10.21
CA LEU A 92 -0.59 -4.99 -9.85
C LEU A 92 0.14 -4.17 -10.89
N VAL A 93 -0.11 -4.46 -12.17
CA VAL A 93 0.50 -3.68 -13.22
C VAL A 93 0.01 -2.24 -13.15
N LYS A 94 -1.26 -2.07 -12.89
CA LYS A 94 -1.82 -0.74 -12.83
C LYS A 94 -1.18 0.09 -11.70
N ILE A 95 -1.01 -0.48 -10.52
CA ILE A 95 -0.49 0.31 -9.41
C ILE A 95 0.99 0.59 -9.51
N THR A 96 1.74 -0.12 -10.35
CA THR A 96 3.12 0.28 -10.56
C THR A 96 3.22 1.66 -11.18
N LYS A 97 2.15 2.11 -11.83
CA LYS A 97 2.14 3.44 -12.39
C LYS A 97 2.03 4.52 -11.33
N PHE A 98 1.70 4.14 -10.11
CA PHE A 98 1.63 5.09 -9.02
C PHE A 98 2.92 5.12 -8.21
N SER A 99 3.95 4.44 -8.68
CA SER A 99 5.23 4.46 -7.98
C SER A 99 5.77 5.88 -7.89
N THR A 100 6.52 6.11 -6.86
CA THR A 100 7.07 7.43 -6.63
C THR A 100 8.48 7.28 -6.07
N SER A 101 9.13 8.37 -5.72
CA SER A 101 10.48 8.30 -5.20
C SER A 101 10.50 7.56 -3.87
N SER A 102 11.66 7.03 -3.53
CA SER A 102 11.81 6.32 -2.27
C SER A 102 11.43 7.20 -1.10
N ARG A 103 11.85 8.45 -1.14
CA ARG A 103 11.56 9.37 -0.06
C ARG A 103 10.06 9.58 0.09
N GLN A 104 9.37 9.75 -1.04
CA GLN A 104 7.93 9.97 -1.01
C GLN A 104 7.21 8.72 -0.54
N ALA A 105 7.70 7.56 -0.95
CA ALA A 105 7.09 6.31 -0.52
C ALA A 105 7.20 6.13 1.00
N ILE A 106 8.33 6.53 1.56
CA ILE A 106 8.52 6.47 2.99
C ILE A 106 7.56 7.41 3.70
N GLU A 107 7.38 8.62 3.16
CA GLU A 107 6.44 9.56 3.74
C GLU A 107 5.02 9.02 3.68
N TYR A 108 4.66 8.40 2.57
CA TYR A 108 3.34 7.80 2.45
C TYR A 108 3.15 6.66 3.44
N SER A 109 4.21 5.91 3.71
CA SER A 109 4.13 4.84 4.69
C SER A 109 3.79 5.38 6.06
N LYS A 110 4.35 6.52 6.40
CA LYS A 110 4.04 7.15 7.67
C LYS A 110 2.58 7.58 7.73
N ILE A 111 2.05 8.04 6.60
CA ILE A 111 0.65 8.40 6.54
C ILE A 111 -0.23 7.18 6.74
N ILE A 112 0.13 6.07 6.09
CA ILE A 112 -0.63 4.84 6.23
C ILE A 112 -0.63 4.39 7.68
N PHE A 113 0.51 4.42 8.32
CA PHE A 113 0.60 4.03 9.72
C PHE A 113 -0.24 4.94 10.59
N SER A 114 -0.18 6.23 10.36
CA SER A 114 -0.93 7.20 11.14
C SER A 114 -2.44 6.98 11.00
N LYS A 115 -2.90 6.73 9.79
CA LYS A 115 -4.32 6.48 9.59
C LYS A 115 -4.74 5.18 10.25
N SER A 116 -3.87 4.18 10.21
CA SER A 116 -4.14 2.91 10.85
C SER A 116 -4.29 3.08 12.36
N GLU A 117 -3.45 3.91 12.95
CA GLU A 117 -3.52 4.19 14.38
C GLU A 117 -4.82 4.87 14.74
N LYS A 118 -5.23 5.84 13.92
CA LYS A 118 -6.48 6.53 14.17
C LYS A 118 -7.66 5.58 14.09
N LYS A 119 -7.61 4.64 13.16
CA LYS A 119 -8.67 3.66 13.04
C LYS A 119 -8.78 2.81 14.30
N CYS A 120 -7.65 2.40 14.85
CA CYS A 120 -7.65 1.64 16.08
C CYS A 120 -8.24 2.44 17.22
N LEU A 121 -7.87 3.72 17.31
CA LEU A 121 -8.39 4.55 18.38
C LEU A 121 -9.89 4.76 18.25
N GLN A 122 -10.38 4.82 17.05
CA GLN A 122 -11.80 5.03 16.83
C GLN A 122 -12.65 3.87 17.28
N LYS A 123 -12.05 2.72 17.45
CA LYS A 123 -12.78 1.56 17.95
C LYS A 123 -13.16 1.70 19.41
N TYR A 124 -12.45 2.52 20.09
CA TYR A 124 -12.69 2.73 21.52
C TYR A 124 -13.22 4.12 21.78
#